data_14f87e32e98cb763fd9fdd593f6ee526
#
_entry.id   14f87e32e98cb763fd9fdd593f6ee526
#
_cell.length_a   1.000
_cell.length_b   1.000
_cell.length_c   1.000
_cell.angle_alpha   90.00
_cell.angle_beta   90.00
_cell.angle_gamma   90.00
#
_symmetry.space_group_name_H-M   'P 1'
#
loop_
_entity.id
_entity.type
_entity.pdbx_description
1 polymer ?
#
loop_
_entity_poly.entity_id
_entity_poly.type
_entity_poly.pdbx_seq_one_letter_code
_entity_poly.pdbx_strand_id
1 'polypeptide(L)'
;MPLWAYVTLPIGFTGKDMVIRFMRVRLGYGATYDGMGLTGGDHSILDHASISWTIDEAFSSRGGKNLTLQRTLISEALNIADHQNYPVGTGHGYAATIGGDIGSFHHNLLAHNAGRNWSLGGGLDGNGYYAGRLDIFNNVVYNWVSRVTDGGAHEV
;
A
#
# COMPACT_ATOMS: atom_id res chain seq x y z
N MET A 1 -3.19 -19.52 -19.13
CA MET A 1 -3.92 -18.28 -18.82
C MET A 1 -3.84 -18.08 -17.30
N PRO A 2 -3.23 -17.03 -16.78
CA PRO A 2 -3.17 -16.84 -15.32
C PRO A 2 -4.59 -16.64 -14.78
N LEU A 3 -4.94 -17.40 -13.78
CA LEU A 3 -6.18 -17.22 -13.03
C LEU A 3 -6.01 -16.00 -12.13
N TRP A 4 -6.81 -14.96 -12.36
CA TRP A 4 -6.86 -13.80 -11.48
C TRP A 4 -7.87 -14.06 -10.36
N ALA A 5 -7.42 -13.91 -9.11
CA ALA A 5 -8.32 -13.91 -7.97
C ALA A 5 -8.89 -12.50 -7.75
N TYR A 6 -10.20 -12.40 -7.65
CA TYR A 6 -10.92 -11.18 -7.29
C TYR A 6 -11.23 -11.18 -5.80
N VAL A 7 -10.87 -10.11 -5.12
CA VAL A 7 -11.15 -9.93 -3.70
C VAL A 7 -11.83 -8.59 -3.49
N THR A 8 -13.00 -8.61 -2.87
CA THR A 8 -13.81 -7.43 -2.54
C THR A 8 -13.79 -7.10 -1.04
N LEU A 9 -12.91 -7.71 -0.30
CA LEU A 9 -12.67 -7.47 1.11
C LEU A 9 -11.19 -7.09 1.33
N PRO A 10 -10.88 -6.37 2.42
CA PRO A 10 -9.50 -6.14 2.82
C PRO A 10 -8.74 -7.46 2.98
N ILE A 11 -7.52 -7.51 2.50
CA ILE A 11 -6.71 -8.71 2.60
C ILE A 11 -5.34 -8.39 3.21
N GLY A 12 -5.00 -9.06 4.30
CA GLY A 12 -3.71 -8.92 4.97
C GLY A 12 -2.96 -10.24 5.00
N PHE A 13 -1.66 -10.15 4.84
CA PHE A 13 -0.75 -11.29 4.92
C PHE A 13 0.34 -10.99 5.96
N THR A 14 0.46 -11.83 6.95
CA THR A 14 1.38 -11.67 8.09
C THR A 14 2.37 -12.82 8.26
N GLY A 15 2.41 -13.73 7.31
CA GLY A 15 3.29 -14.90 7.35
C GLY A 15 4.72 -14.62 6.88
N LYS A 16 5.46 -15.70 6.70
CA LYS A 16 6.81 -15.68 6.12
C LYS A 16 6.87 -16.44 4.81
N ASP A 17 7.87 -16.10 4.00
CA ASP A 17 8.18 -16.81 2.75
C ASP A 17 6.98 -16.90 1.79
N MET A 18 6.21 -15.81 1.69
CA MET A 18 4.99 -15.79 0.89
C MET A 18 5.25 -15.25 -0.53
N VAL A 19 4.72 -15.94 -1.51
CA VAL A 19 4.65 -15.47 -2.90
C VAL A 19 3.20 -15.25 -3.29
N ILE A 20 2.81 -13.99 -3.45
CA ILE A 20 1.43 -13.58 -3.74
C ILE A 20 1.43 -12.98 -5.14
N ARG A 21 0.66 -13.56 -6.05
CA ARG A 21 0.68 -13.15 -7.46
C ARG A 21 -0.70 -13.13 -8.09
N PHE A 22 -0.85 -12.29 -9.09
CA PHE A 22 -2.02 -12.23 -9.96
C PHE A 22 -3.34 -12.01 -9.20
N MET A 23 -3.29 -11.20 -8.14
CA MET A 23 -4.48 -10.85 -7.37
C MET A 23 -5.07 -9.51 -7.83
N ARG A 24 -6.38 -9.41 -7.73
CA ARG A 24 -7.12 -8.17 -7.91
C ARG A 24 -7.96 -7.87 -6.69
N VAL A 25 -7.63 -6.77 -6.02
CA VAL A 25 -8.39 -6.27 -4.88
C VAL A 25 -9.22 -5.08 -5.34
N ARG A 26 -10.52 -5.15 -5.12
CA ARG A 26 -11.50 -4.11 -5.46
C ARG A 26 -12.43 -3.92 -4.29
N LEU A 27 -12.01 -3.09 -3.35
CA LEU A 27 -12.68 -2.96 -2.06
C LEU A 27 -14.06 -2.34 -2.21
N GLY A 28 -14.14 -1.18 -2.83
CA GLY A 28 -15.38 -0.46 -3.03
C GLY A 28 -15.85 0.29 -1.78
N TYR A 29 -16.99 0.95 -1.93
CA TYR A 29 -17.61 1.75 -0.87
C TYR A 29 -18.11 0.87 0.28
N GLY A 30 -17.99 1.37 1.50
CA GLY A 30 -18.49 0.69 2.72
C GLY A 30 -17.46 -0.19 3.44
N ALA A 31 -16.25 -0.34 2.91
CA ALA A 31 -15.15 -0.94 3.66
C ALA A 31 -14.56 0.09 4.65
N THR A 32 -13.81 -0.37 5.63
CA THR A 32 -13.24 0.48 6.70
C THR A 32 -11.76 0.23 6.93
N TYR A 33 -11.08 -0.40 5.99
CA TYR A 33 -9.68 -0.81 6.13
C TYR A 33 -8.90 -0.58 4.84
N ASP A 34 -7.59 -0.64 4.92
CA ASP A 34 -6.68 -0.68 3.78
C ASP A 34 -7.07 -1.79 2.80
N GLY A 35 -6.71 -1.61 1.54
CA GLY A 35 -7.07 -2.58 0.52
C GLY A 35 -6.31 -3.89 0.66
N MET A 36 -4.99 -3.80 0.76
CA MET A 36 -4.11 -4.95 0.86
C MET A 36 -2.88 -4.63 1.71
N GLY A 37 -2.40 -5.61 2.46
CA GLY A 37 -1.23 -5.39 3.31
C GLY A 37 -0.31 -6.59 3.43
N LEU A 38 0.98 -6.30 3.57
CA LEU A 38 2.03 -7.21 4.02
C LEU A 38 2.55 -6.80 5.40
N THR A 39 1.68 -6.24 6.22
CA THR A 39 2.01 -5.71 7.54
C THR A 39 2.48 -6.82 8.46
N GLY A 40 3.73 -6.72 8.93
CA GLY A 40 4.35 -7.78 9.72
C GLY A 40 4.77 -9.03 8.94
N GLY A 41 4.66 -9.03 7.61
CA GLY A 41 5.19 -10.10 6.75
C GLY A 41 6.72 -10.13 6.74
N ASP A 42 7.29 -11.28 6.43
CA ASP A 42 8.75 -11.44 6.30
C ASP A 42 9.10 -12.31 5.09
N HIS A 43 10.15 -11.93 4.34
CA HIS A 43 10.55 -12.63 3.11
C HIS A 43 9.38 -12.87 2.14
N SER A 44 8.65 -11.81 1.81
CA SER A 44 7.41 -11.94 1.06
C SER A 44 7.38 -11.02 -0.17
N ILE A 45 6.74 -11.48 -1.21
CA ILE A 45 6.59 -10.74 -2.45
C ILE A 45 5.13 -10.66 -2.90
N LEU A 46 4.70 -9.43 -3.24
CA LEU A 46 3.49 -9.19 -4.02
C LEU A 46 3.90 -8.80 -5.44
N ASP A 47 3.45 -9.58 -6.41
CA ASP A 47 3.87 -9.47 -7.80
C ASP A 47 2.66 -9.56 -8.75
N HIS A 48 2.63 -8.70 -9.78
CA HIS A 48 1.56 -8.66 -10.78
C HIS A 48 0.16 -8.58 -10.16
N ALA A 49 -0.04 -7.66 -9.23
CA ALA A 49 -1.34 -7.41 -8.62
C ALA A 49 -2.00 -6.14 -9.17
N SER A 50 -3.25 -5.94 -8.80
CA SER A 50 -3.99 -4.71 -9.06
C SER A 50 -4.90 -4.40 -7.88
N ILE A 51 -4.75 -3.22 -7.29
CA ILE A 51 -5.47 -2.77 -6.10
C ILE A 51 -6.15 -1.45 -6.45
N SER A 52 -7.47 -1.39 -6.34
CA SER A 52 -8.23 -0.18 -6.67
C SER A 52 -9.50 -0.04 -5.84
N TRP A 53 -10.05 1.18 -5.82
CA TRP A 53 -11.31 1.53 -5.16
C TRP A 53 -11.28 1.29 -3.66
N THR A 54 -10.12 1.55 -3.07
CA THR A 54 -9.93 1.51 -1.61
C THR A 54 -10.38 2.83 -0.99
N ILE A 55 -10.72 2.82 0.26
CA ILE A 55 -11.22 4.01 0.97
C ILE A 55 -10.20 4.62 1.93
N ASP A 56 -9.03 4.08 2.02
CA ASP A 56 -7.82 4.58 2.66
C ASP A 56 -6.64 4.02 1.88
N GLU A 57 -5.53 3.68 2.48
CA GLU A 57 -4.41 3.12 1.73
C GLU A 57 -4.80 1.88 0.93
N ALA A 58 -4.44 1.89 -0.34
CA ALA A 58 -4.61 0.68 -1.15
C ALA A 58 -3.64 -0.42 -0.73
N PHE A 59 -2.43 -0.04 -0.30
CA PHE A 59 -1.41 -0.98 0.14
C PHE A 59 -0.69 -0.50 1.40
N SER A 60 -0.44 -1.41 2.33
CA SER A 60 0.33 -1.17 3.56
C SER A 60 1.39 -2.24 3.79
N SER A 61 2.60 -1.83 4.21
CA SER A 61 3.68 -2.78 4.56
C SER A 61 4.37 -2.46 5.88
N ARG A 62 3.71 -1.73 6.75
CA ARG A 62 4.27 -1.33 8.05
C ARG A 62 4.72 -2.54 8.86
N GLY A 63 5.90 -2.45 9.47
CA GLY A 63 6.46 -3.51 10.32
C GLY A 63 6.85 -4.79 9.60
N GLY A 64 6.77 -4.84 8.28
CA GLY A 64 7.23 -5.96 7.50
C GLY A 64 8.75 -5.97 7.33
N LYS A 65 9.32 -7.12 6.89
CA LYS A 65 10.74 -7.26 6.63
C LYS A 65 11.00 -8.02 5.34
N ASN A 66 12.07 -7.66 4.64
CA ASN A 66 12.46 -8.35 3.40
C ASN A 66 11.31 -8.45 2.40
N LEU A 67 10.61 -7.33 2.15
CA LEU A 67 9.43 -7.30 1.31
C LEU A 67 9.75 -6.81 -0.09
N THR A 68 9.04 -7.36 -1.06
CA THR A 68 9.03 -6.86 -2.43
C THR A 68 7.61 -6.58 -2.90
N LEU A 69 7.40 -5.40 -3.46
CA LEU A 69 6.20 -5.06 -4.22
C LEU A 69 6.61 -4.70 -5.64
N GLN A 70 6.18 -5.48 -6.61
CA GLN A 70 6.56 -5.23 -8.00
C GLN A 70 5.43 -5.45 -9.00
N ARG A 71 5.52 -4.78 -10.15
CA ARG A 71 4.61 -4.92 -11.30
C ARG A 71 3.14 -4.85 -10.90
N THR A 72 2.85 -3.98 -9.96
CA THR A 72 1.52 -3.84 -9.37
C THR A 72 0.91 -2.49 -9.78
N LEU A 73 -0.36 -2.53 -10.14
CA LEU A 73 -1.17 -1.34 -10.33
C LEU A 73 -1.86 -0.99 -9.01
N ILE A 74 -1.66 0.24 -8.54
CA ILE A 74 -2.40 0.83 -7.42
C ILE A 74 -3.12 2.06 -7.96
N SER A 75 -4.45 2.02 -8.02
CA SER A 75 -5.17 3.10 -8.68
C SER A 75 -6.55 3.39 -8.13
N GLU A 76 -7.00 4.63 -8.38
CA GLU A 76 -8.40 5.01 -8.19
C GLU A 76 -8.90 4.80 -6.76
N ALA A 77 -8.08 5.10 -5.76
CA ALA A 77 -8.53 5.12 -4.38
C ALA A 77 -9.65 6.17 -4.22
N LEU A 78 -10.72 5.79 -3.53
CA LEU A 78 -11.93 6.60 -3.39
C LEU A 78 -11.67 7.74 -2.42
N ASN A 79 -11.49 8.95 -2.94
CA ASN A 79 -11.04 10.08 -2.14
C ASN A 79 -12.08 10.58 -1.14
N ILE A 80 -13.33 10.66 -1.55
CA ILE A 80 -14.43 11.06 -0.66
C ILE A 80 -15.32 9.85 -0.45
N ALA A 81 -15.00 9.09 0.57
CA ALA A 81 -15.77 7.91 0.97
C ALA A 81 -15.88 7.91 2.50
N ASP A 82 -16.92 7.28 3.02
CA ASP A 82 -17.09 7.22 4.48
C ASP A 82 -16.05 6.28 5.09
N HIS A 83 -15.37 6.74 6.11
CA HIS A 83 -14.40 5.96 6.85
C HIS A 83 -14.50 6.27 8.35
N GLN A 84 -14.42 5.25 9.18
CA GLN A 84 -14.63 5.37 10.63
C GLN A 84 -13.68 6.33 11.34
N ASN A 85 -12.49 6.55 10.80
CA ASN A 85 -11.44 7.38 11.42
C ASN A 85 -11.47 8.84 10.96
N TYR A 86 -12.29 9.17 9.97
CA TYR A 86 -12.33 10.52 9.38
C TYR A 86 -13.73 11.12 9.42
N PRO A 87 -13.86 12.44 9.61
CA PRO A 87 -15.13 13.12 9.42
C PRO A 87 -15.67 12.93 8.00
N VAL A 88 -16.98 12.86 7.88
CA VAL A 88 -17.66 12.78 6.58
C VAL A 88 -17.19 13.90 5.64
N GLY A 89 -16.87 13.57 4.41
CA GLY A 89 -16.36 14.50 3.41
C GLY A 89 -14.84 14.75 3.45
N THR A 90 -14.11 14.11 4.36
CA THR A 90 -12.64 14.19 4.37
C THR A 90 -12.06 13.40 3.21
N GLY A 91 -11.11 13.99 2.50
CA GLY A 91 -10.37 13.30 1.45
C GLY A 91 -9.29 12.37 1.99
N HIS A 92 -9.37 11.09 1.65
CA HIS A 92 -8.40 10.05 2.07
C HIS A 92 -8.18 8.94 1.02
N GLY A 93 -8.25 9.28 -0.25
CA GLY A 93 -7.94 8.37 -1.35
C GLY A 93 -6.44 8.12 -1.50
N TYR A 94 -5.86 7.33 -0.62
CA TYR A 94 -4.42 7.13 -0.52
C TYR A 94 -3.94 5.87 -1.24
N ALA A 95 -2.75 5.95 -1.84
CA ALA A 95 -2.18 4.82 -2.57
C ALA A 95 -1.48 3.82 -1.66
N ALA A 96 -0.43 4.22 -0.96
CA ALA A 96 0.36 3.26 -0.20
C ALA A 96 1.10 3.90 0.97
N THR A 97 1.08 3.22 2.11
CA THR A 97 1.98 3.49 3.21
C THR A 97 2.96 2.34 3.34
N ILE A 98 4.22 2.59 3.02
CA ILE A 98 5.28 1.60 3.04
C ILE A 98 6.23 1.85 4.19
N GLY A 99 6.76 0.78 4.74
CA GLY A 99 7.68 0.82 5.88
C GLY A 99 8.19 -0.58 6.20
N GLY A 100 8.81 -0.72 7.34
CA GLY A 100 9.47 -1.96 7.75
C GLY A 100 10.96 -1.95 7.49
N ASP A 101 11.63 -3.08 7.59
CA ASP A 101 13.07 -3.21 7.38
C ASP A 101 13.38 -4.04 6.14
N ILE A 102 14.18 -3.49 5.24
CA ILE A 102 14.55 -4.06 3.93
C ILE A 102 13.32 -4.27 3.04
N GLY A 103 13.01 -3.29 2.24
CA GLY A 103 11.91 -3.33 1.29
C GLY A 103 12.35 -2.91 -0.12
N SER A 104 11.83 -3.58 -1.14
CA SER A 104 12.05 -3.21 -2.54
C SER A 104 10.71 -2.98 -3.24
N PHE A 105 10.49 -1.75 -3.69
CA PHE A 105 9.23 -1.29 -4.30
C PHE A 105 9.51 -0.78 -5.70
N HIS A 106 9.24 -1.60 -6.72
CA HIS A 106 9.69 -1.27 -8.07
C HIS A 106 8.77 -1.72 -9.20
N HIS A 107 8.89 -1.05 -10.34
CA HIS A 107 8.11 -1.33 -11.54
C HIS A 107 6.60 -1.31 -11.31
N ASN A 108 6.14 -0.44 -10.41
CA ASN A 108 4.72 -0.27 -10.11
C ASN A 108 4.16 0.97 -10.82
N LEU A 109 2.87 0.97 -11.04
CA LEU A 109 2.10 2.12 -11.48
C LEU A 109 1.13 2.55 -10.37
N LEU A 110 1.31 3.77 -9.86
CA LEU A 110 0.38 4.41 -8.92
C LEU A 110 -0.34 5.51 -9.68
N ALA A 111 -1.64 5.35 -9.91
CA ALA A 111 -2.38 6.25 -10.78
C ALA A 111 -3.72 6.69 -10.21
N HIS A 112 -4.07 7.96 -10.39
CA HIS A 112 -5.37 8.51 -10.00
C HIS A 112 -5.69 8.39 -8.51
N ASN A 113 -4.68 8.45 -7.64
CA ASN A 113 -4.86 8.51 -6.20
C ASN A 113 -4.67 9.93 -5.68
N ALA A 114 -5.34 10.30 -4.62
CA ALA A 114 -5.26 11.67 -4.11
C ALA A 114 -3.90 11.99 -3.49
N GLY A 115 -3.31 11.07 -2.77
CA GLY A 115 -2.01 11.27 -2.13
C GLY A 115 -1.36 9.96 -1.68
N ARG A 116 -0.30 10.06 -0.88
CA ARG A 116 0.49 8.92 -0.40
C ARG A 116 0.89 7.98 -1.53
N ASN A 117 1.35 8.52 -2.63
CA ASN A 117 1.81 7.72 -3.78
C ASN A 117 3.24 7.22 -3.64
N TRP A 118 3.84 7.45 -2.56
CA TRP A 118 4.41 6.63 -1.50
C TRP A 118 4.41 7.46 -0.20
N SER A 119 3.79 6.97 0.85
CA SER A 119 4.00 7.47 2.20
C SER A 119 5.04 6.60 2.88
N LEU A 120 6.16 7.20 3.25
CA LEU A 120 7.24 6.54 3.98
C LEU A 120 6.90 6.63 5.46
N GLY A 121 6.21 5.65 5.96
CA GLY A 121 5.71 5.77 7.31
C GLY A 121 5.40 4.45 7.98
N GLY A 122 6.09 4.16 9.01
CA GLY A 122 5.69 3.08 9.85
C GLY A 122 6.48 1.81 9.67
N GLY A 123 7.35 1.61 10.45
CA GLY A 123 8.20 0.53 10.79
C GLY A 123 8.93 0.95 12.01
N LEU A 124 8.19 1.52 12.96
CA LEU A 124 8.77 1.89 14.22
C LEU A 124 9.19 0.62 14.94
N ASP A 125 10.43 0.57 15.39
CA ASP A 125 10.79 -0.36 16.44
C ASP A 125 9.98 -0.04 17.70
N GLY A 126 10.04 -0.88 18.70
CA GLY A 126 9.32 -0.66 19.96
C GLY A 126 9.66 0.63 20.69
N ASN A 127 10.64 1.41 20.21
CA ASN A 127 11.08 2.68 20.77
C ASN A 127 10.62 3.89 19.96
N GLY A 128 9.89 3.68 18.88
CA GLY A 128 9.36 4.75 18.04
C GLY A 128 10.32 5.27 16.96
N TYR A 129 11.39 4.56 16.68
CA TYR A 129 12.34 4.91 15.62
C TYR A 129 12.07 4.11 14.36
N TYR A 130 12.25 4.76 13.22
CA TYR A 130 12.27 4.08 11.94
C TYR A 130 13.58 3.32 11.79
N ALA A 131 13.50 2.07 11.41
CA ALA A 131 14.66 1.21 11.25
C ALA A 131 14.84 0.66 9.83
N GLY A 132 14.06 1.16 8.87
CA GLY A 132 13.95 0.53 7.56
C GLY A 132 14.95 1.05 6.53
N ARG A 133 15.25 0.17 5.58
CA ARG A 133 15.97 0.48 4.35
C ARG A 133 15.07 0.14 3.19
N LEU A 134 14.52 1.17 2.55
CA LEU A 134 13.56 1.01 1.48
C LEU A 134 14.18 1.45 0.15
N ASP A 135 14.12 0.57 -0.82
CA ASP A 135 14.58 0.80 -2.18
C ASP A 135 13.38 1.03 -3.11
N ILE A 136 13.24 2.25 -3.61
CA ILE A 136 12.07 2.67 -4.39
C ILE A 136 12.56 3.13 -5.76
N PHE A 137 12.35 2.34 -6.80
CA PHE A 137 12.88 2.64 -8.13
C PHE A 137 12.00 2.14 -9.28
N ASN A 138 12.15 2.76 -10.43
CA ASN A 138 11.42 2.39 -11.65
C ASN A 138 9.89 2.31 -11.46
N ASN A 139 9.32 3.18 -10.63
CA ASN A 139 7.88 3.32 -10.50
C ASN A 139 7.39 4.50 -11.32
N VAL A 140 6.12 4.46 -11.69
CA VAL A 140 5.43 5.59 -12.31
C VAL A 140 4.33 6.06 -11.37
N VAL A 141 4.30 7.36 -11.09
CA VAL A 141 3.19 8.01 -10.38
C VAL A 141 2.51 8.95 -11.36
N TYR A 142 1.23 8.74 -11.57
CA TYR A 142 0.47 9.47 -12.59
C TYR A 142 -0.85 10.02 -12.04
N ASN A 143 -1.13 11.27 -12.40
CA ASN A 143 -2.40 11.96 -12.09
C ASN A 143 -2.80 11.91 -10.61
N TRP A 144 -1.90 12.35 -9.75
CA TRP A 144 -2.14 12.54 -8.31
C TRP A 144 -2.79 13.90 -8.03
N VAL A 145 -3.44 14.06 -6.88
CA VAL A 145 -4.09 15.32 -6.48
C VAL A 145 -3.17 16.17 -5.60
N SER A 146 -2.66 15.62 -4.51
CA SER A 146 -1.97 16.41 -3.48
C SER A 146 -0.47 16.12 -3.37
N ARG A 147 -0.08 14.86 -3.32
CA ARG A 147 1.31 14.46 -3.01
C ARG A 147 1.75 13.23 -3.78
N VAL A 148 2.99 13.26 -4.26
CA VAL A 148 3.66 12.08 -4.85
C VAL A 148 4.25 11.24 -3.72
N THR A 149 5.10 11.84 -2.91
CA THR A 149 5.75 11.16 -1.79
C THR A 149 5.60 12.02 -0.55
N ASP A 150 5.33 11.41 0.56
CA ASP A 150 5.41 12.03 1.87
C ASP A 150 6.17 11.13 2.86
N GLY A 151 6.75 11.75 3.87
CA GLY A 151 7.45 11.08 4.94
C GLY A 151 6.81 11.38 6.28
N GLY A 152 6.96 10.48 7.24
CA GLY A 152 6.60 10.71 8.62
C GLY A 152 7.76 11.32 9.43
N ALA A 153 7.52 11.62 10.67
CA ALA A 153 8.58 11.98 11.61
C ALA A 153 9.49 10.76 11.85
N HIS A 154 10.80 10.96 11.82
CA HIS A 154 11.83 9.93 12.02
C HIS A 154 12.17 9.05 10.81
N GLU A 155 11.79 9.44 9.62
CA GLU A 155 12.25 8.80 8.39
C GLU A 155 13.53 9.46 7.89
N VAL A 156 14.51 8.65 7.54
CA VAL A 156 15.83 9.10 7.05
C VAL A 156 16.07 8.51 5.69
#